data_9dde77057f3e245d228cbe1d3207821a
#
_entry.id   9dde77057f3e245d228cbe1d3207821a
#
_cell.length_a   1.000
_cell.length_b   1.000
_cell.length_c   1.000
_cell.angle_alpha   90.00
_cell.angle_beta   90.00
_cell.angle_gamma   90.00
#
_symmetry.space_group_name_H-M   'P 1'
#
loop_
_entity.id
_entity.type
_entity.pdbx_description
1 polymer ?
#
loop_
_entity_poly.entity_id
_entity_poly.type
_entity_poly.pdbx_seq_one_letter_code
_entity_poly.pdbx_strand_id
1 'polypeptide(L)'
;DVEQALDMIDSSVNKLQMTGRGEGRIDIVELRALSSTVVPNFVKGFLDSTPDKKIDFYFHSSTGLTSDMIQGLKDRKYDIAFCSMMDNEPLIEFTPVAKQELVLIVPKGHPLEGRSSIDLKDTLAYPHIAFSKRSGLRHVIDKLFKKCGGYPQIAYSMEEDQGVAGLVGAGFGIAV
;
A
#
# COMPACT_ATOMS: atom_id res chain seq x y z
N ASP A 1 16.09 -7.67 30.32
CA ASP A 1 16.07 -7.02 31.62
C ASP A 1 14.70 -7.29 32.27
N VAL A 2 14.68 -7.55 33.63
CA VAL A 2 13.48 -7.98 34.34
C VAL A 2 12.38 -6.89 34.31
N GLU A 3 12.78 -5.62 34.39
CA GLU A 3 11.85 -4.48 34.27
C GLU A 3 11.13 -4.47 32.93
N GLN A 4 11.85 -4.65 31.82
CA GLN A 4 11.26 -4.71 30.49
C GLN A 4 10.31 -5.90 30.32
N ALA A 5 10.61 -7.04 30.96
CA ALA A 5 9.71 -8.21 30.93
C ALA A 5 8.43 -7.95 31.74
N LEU A 6 8.52 -7.28 32.86
CA LEU A 6 7.36 -6.88 33.67
C LEU A 6 6.48 -5.86 32.94
N ASP A 7 7.09 -4.84 32.33
CA ASP A 7 6.38 -3.84 31.52
C ASP A 7 5.65 -4.48 30.34
N MET A 8 6.24 -5.49 29.68
CA MET A 8 5.60 -6.25 28.61
C MET A 8 4.40 -7.07 29.12
N ILE A 9 4.51 -7.67 30.31
CA ILE A 9 3.43 -8.43 30.91
C ILE A 9 2.27 -7.50 31.28
N ASP A 10 2.56 -6.38 31.95
CA ASP A 10 1.55 -5.41 32.37
C ASP A 10 0.85 -4.77 31.16
N SER A 11 1.61 -4.42 30.13
CA SER A 11 1.05 -3.93 28.87
C SER A 11 0.13 -4.98 28.20
N SER A 12 0.52 -6.26 28.22
CA SER A 12 -0.27 -7.35 27.65
C SER A 12 -1.55 -7.62 28.45
N VAL A 13 -1.48 -7.58 29.77
CA VAL A 13 -2.64 -7.73 30.66
C VAL A 13 -3.63 -6.57 30.47
N ASN A 14 -3.14 -5.33 30.41
CA ASN A 14 -3.95 -4.16 30.12
C ASN A 14 -4.65 -4.26 28.76
N LYS A 15 -3.90 -4.68 27.73
CA LYS A 15 -4.45 -4.90 26.39
C LYS A 15 -5.57 -5.94 26.38
N LEU A 16 -5.40 -7.05 27.10
CA LEU A 16 -6.41 -8.09 27.24
C LEU A 16 -7.66 -7.61 27.99
N GLN A 17 -7.49 -6.84 29.06
CA GLN A 17 -8.60 -6.28 29.83
C GLN A 17 -9.41 -5.26 29.02
N MET A 18 -8.75 -4.38 28.27
CA MET A 18 -9.39 -3.42 27.38
C MET A 18 -10.15 -4.14 26.26
N THR A 19 -9.56 -5.18 25.66
CA THR A 19 -10.21 -6.00 24.63
C THR A 19 -11.48 -6.68 25.16
N GLY A 20 -11.44 -7.20 26.40
CA GLY A 20 -12.60 -7.81 27.05
C GLY A 20 -13.75 -6.84 27.31
N ARG A 21 -13.48 -5.52 27.38
CA ARG A 21 -14.47 -4.45 27.55
C ARG A 21 -14.95 -3.83 26.25
N GLY A 22 -14.39 -4.27 25.11
CA GLY A 22 -14.63 -3.62 23.81
C GLY A 22 -13.98 -2.24 23.72
N GLU A 23 -12.95 -2.00 24.53
CA GLU A 23 -12.12 -0.81 24.55
C GLU A 23 -10.73 -1.19 24.06
N GLY A 24 -10.01 -0.28 23.45
CA GLY A 24 -8.62 -0.57 23.08
C GLY A 24 -8.03 0.37 22.05
N ARG A 25 -6.80 0.06 21.70
CA ARG A 25 -6.05 0.75 20.68
C ARG A 25 -5.84 -0.19 19.50
N ILE A 26 -6.02 0.33 18.29
CA ILE A 26 -5.71 -0.34 17.03
C ILE A 26 -4.68 0.50 16.28
N ASP A 27 -3.52 -0.09 16.01
CA ASP A 27 -2.46 0.52 15.23
C ASP A 27 -2.63 0.10 13.76
N ILE A 28 -2.95 1.07 12.91
CA ILE A 28 -3.14 0.89 11.47
C ILE A 28 -1.92 1.43 10.73
N VAL A 29 -1.35 0.64 9.84
CA VAL A 29 -0.37 1.11 8.85
C VAL A 29 -0.98 1.09 7.46
N GLU A 30 -0.67 2.08 6.64
CA GLU A 30 -1.32 2.26 5.34
C GLU A 30 -0.38 2.74 4.26
N LEU A 31 -0.67 2.35 3.01
CA LEU A 31 -0.07 2.98 1.84
C LEU A 31 -0.57 4.43 1.76
N ARG A 32 0.32 5.35 1.45
CA ARG A 32 0.02 6.79 1.36
C ARG A 32 -1.16 7.09 0.43
N ALA A 33 -1.28 6.38 -0.69
CA ALA A 33 -2.39 6.53 -1.62
C ALA A 33 -3.77 6.21 -1.01
N LEU A 34 -3.83 5.44 0.09
CA LEU A 34 -5.07 5.04 0.75
C LEU A 34 -5.41 5.93 1.96
N SER A 35 -4.44 6.70 2.47
CA SER A 35 -4.54 7.46 3.71
C SER A 35 -5.56 8.61 3.66
N SER A 36 -5.77 9.21 2.49
CA SER A 36 -6.62 10.40 2.38
C SER A 36 -8.12 10.11 2.31
N THR A 37 -8.52 8.91 1.88
CA THR A 37 -9.93 8.62 1.62
C THR A 37 -10.34 7.22 2.03
N VAL A 38 -9.60 6.19 1.61
CA VAL A 38 -10.02 4.79 1.79
C VAL A 38 -10.02 4.41 3.25
N VAL A 39 -8.88 4.54 3.92
CA VAL A 39 -8.74 4.13 5.33
C VAL A 39 -9.61 4.94 6.27
N PRO A 40 -9.69 6.28 6.20
CA PRO A 40 -10.60 7.07 7.02
C PRO A 40 -12.07 6.67 6.88
N ASN A 41 -12.53 6.34 5.66
CA ASN A 41 -13.90 5.89 5.43
C ASN A 41 -14.17 4.52 6.05
N PHE A 42 -13.23 3.58 5.99
CA PHE A 42 -13.35 2.29 6.67
C PHE A 42 -13.44 2.45 8.19
N VAL A 43 -12.54 3.25 8.77
CA VAL A 43 -12.54 3.49 10.23
C VAL A 43 -13.81 4.20 10.66
N LYS A 44 -14.25 5.22 9.89
CA LYS A 44 -15.53 5.89 10.20
C LYS A 44 -16.70 4.93 10.12
N GLY A 45 -16.81 4.11 9.08
CA GLY A 45 -17.88 3.12 8.96
C GLY A 45 -17.90 2.12 10.12
N PHE A 46 -16.73 1.71 10.59
CA PHE A 46 -16.61 0.85 11.78
C PHE A 46 -17.10 1.57 13.03
N LEU A 47 -16.66 2.78 13.30
CA LEU A 47 -17.09 3.57 14.48
C LEU A 47 -18.61 3.84 14.47
N ASP A 48 -19.15 4.17 13.31
CA ASP A 48 -20.59 4.41 13.14
C ASP A 48 -21.40 3.12 13.42
N SER A 49 -20.87 1.94 13.11
CA SER A 49 -21.50 0.65 13.32
C SER A 49 -21.34 0.09 14.73
N THR A 50 -20.43 0.65 15.52
CA THR A 50 -20.09 0.17 16.87
C THR A 50 -20.01 1.31 17.89
N PRO A 51 -21.11 2.09 18.10
CA PRO A 51 -21.08 3.33 18.90
C PRO A 51 -20.75 3.09 20.38
N ASP A 52 -21.01 1.90 20.89
CA ASP A 52 -20.77 1.54 22.29
C ASP A 52 -19.32 1.10 22.57
N LYS A 53 -18.49 0.99 21.54
CA LYS A 53 -17.08 0.61 21.67
C LYS A 53 -16.19 1.82 21.76
N LYS A 54 -15.26 1.82 22.72
CA LYS A 54 -14.24 2.85 22.88
C LYS A 54 -12.93 2.34 22.32
N ILE A 55 -12.71 2.59 21.02
CA ILE A 55 -11.51 2.17 20.31
C ILE A 55 -10.78 3.39 19.77
N ASP A 56 -9.51 3.51 20.14
CA ASP A 56 -8.61 4.53 19.64
C ASP A 56 -7.82 3.97 18.43
N PHE A 57 -7.90 4.67 17.30
CA PHE A 57 -7.15 4.32 16.11
C PHE A 57 -5.90 5.18 15.98
N TYR A 58 -4.75 4.53 15.78
CA TYR A 58 -3.49 5.19 15.51
C TYR A 58 -3.06 4.88 14.09
N PHE A 59 -2.85 5.93 13.30
CA PHE A 59 -2.47 5.84 11.89
C PHE A 59 -0.97 6.03 11.74
N HIS A 60 -0.31 5.06 11.13
CA HIS A 60 1.12 5.07 10.86
C HIS A 60 1.35 5.24 9.37
N SER A 61 1.90 6.39 8.99
CA SER A 61 2.37 6.58 7.61
C SER A 61 3.63 5.75 7.40
N SER A 62 3.54 4.79 6.52
CA SER A 62 4.68 3.95 6.13
C SER A 62 5.54 4.65 5.06
N THR A 63 6.74 4.12 4.86
CA THR A 63 7.63 4.46 3.74
C THR A 63 7.05 4.15 2.35
N GLY A 64 5.80 3.67 2.28
CA GLY A 64 5.12 3.32 1.03
C GLY A 64 5.39 1.90 0.53
N LEU A 65 6.14 1.11 1.27
CA LEU A 65 6.50 -0.26 0.86
C LEU A 65 5.67 -1.30 1.58
N THR A 66 4.90 -2.08 0.83
CA THR A 66 4.08 -3.17 1.37
C THR A 66 4.90 -4.17 2.18
N SER A 67 6.13 -4.49 1.76
CA SER A 67 7.01 -5.41 2.49
C SER A 67 7.31 -4.96 3.93
N ASP A 68 7.52 -3.67 4.13
CA ASP A 68 7.82 -3.12 5.45
C ASP A 68 6.60 -3.12 6.37
N MET A 69 5.40 -2.91 5.79
CA MET A 69 4.13 -3.03 6.52
C MET A 69 3.87 -4.47 6.97
N ILE A 70 4.07 -5.44 6.08
CA ILE A 70 3.94 -6.87 6.37
C ILE A 70 4.93 -7.29 7.46
N GLN A 71 6.19 -6.82 7.40
CA GLN A 71 7.15 -7.08 8.46
C GLN A 71 6.67 -6.47 9.79
N GLY A 72 6.16 -5.24 9.78
CA GLY A 72 5.62 -4.60 10.98
C GLY A 72 4.41 -5.33 11.61
N LEU A 73 3.55 -5.97 10.79
CA LEU A 73 2.50 -6.86 11.29
C LEU A 73 3.10 -8.11 11.96
N LYS A 74 4.10 -8.75 11.34
CA LYS A 74 4.80 -9.93 11.91
C LYS A 74 5.48 -9.59 13.23
N ASP A 75 6.05 -8.41 13.34
CA ASP A 75 6.71 -7.89 14.54
C ASP A 75 5.71 -7.34 15.59
N ARG A 76 4.40 -7.44 15.32
CA ARG A 76 3.31 -6.92 16.18
C ARG A 76 3.41 -5.41 16.46
N LYS A 77 4.05 -4.68 15.57
CA LYS A 77 4.11 -3.23 15.61
C LYS A 77 2.79 -2.60 15.15
N TYR A 78 2.07 -3.28 14.27
CA TYR A 78 0.78 -2.88 13.74
C TYR A 78 -0.22 -4.02 13.90
N ASP A 79 -1.50 -3.68 14.05
CA ASP A 79 -2.60 -4.63 14.14
C ASP A 79 -3.23 -4.88 12.77
N ILE A 80 -3.29 -3.84 11.93
CA ILE A 80 -3.90 -3.88 10.58
C ILE A 80 -3.01 -3.13 9.60
N ALA A 81 -2.90 -3.66 8.37
CA ALA A 81 -2.25 -2.97 7.26
C ALA A 81 -3.19 -2.83 6.05
N PHE A 82 -3.30 -1.63 5.51
CA PHE A 82 -3.95 -1.37 4.23
C PHE A 82 -2.87 -1.25 3.15
N CYS A 83 -2.70 -2.32 2.38
CA CYS A 83 -1.61 -2.46 1.42
C CYS A 83 -2.02 -3.31 0.22
N SER A 84 -1.12 -3.43 -0.76
CA SER A 84 -1.28 -4.39 -1.85
C SER A 84 -1.07 -5.82 -1.34
N MET A 85 -1.80 -6.78 -1.92
CA MET A 85 -1.60 -8.18 -1.62
C MET A 85 -0.19 -8.63 -2.06
N MET A 86 0.46 -9.43 -1.21
CA MET A 86 1.73 -10.09 -1.53
C MET A 86 1.56 -11.60 -1.52
N ASP A 87 2.23 -12.27 -2.46
CA ASP A 87 2.29 -13.74 -2.49
C ASP A 87 3.28 -14.26 -1.42
N ASN A 88 3.09 -15.50 -0.99
CA ASN A 88 4.01 -16.23 -0.07
C ASN A 88 4.15 -15.63 1.34
N GLU A 89 3.06 -15.11 1.89
CA GLU A 89 2.99 -14.59 3.26
C GLU A 89 2.05 -15.44 4.14
N PRO A 90 2.44 -16.66 4.53
CA PRO A 90 1.55 -17.64 5.18
C PRO A 90 1.08 -17.20 6.59
N LEU A 91 1.74 -16.24 7.20
CA LEU A 91 1.37 -15.71 8.52
C LEU A 91 0.41 -14.52 8.46
N ILE A 92 0.07 -14.04 7.25
CA ILE A 92 -0.77 -12.87 7.05
C ILE A 92 -2.03 -13.27 6.28
N GLU A 93 -3.17 -12.90 6.83
CA GLU A 93 -4.45 -13.01 6.14
C GLU A 93 -4.72 -11.74 5.33
N PHE A 94 -5.01 -11.90 4.04
CA PHE A 94 -5.37 -10.79 3.15
C PHE A 94 -6.85 -10.82 2.81
N THR A 95 -7.55 -9.76 3.19
CA THR A 95 -8.96 -9.55 2.82
C THR A 95 -9.05 -8.46 1.75
N PRO A 96 -9.47 -8.75 0.52
CA PRO A 96 -9.66 -7.73 -0.51
C PRO A 96 -10.78 -6.76 -0.12
N VAL A 97 -10.46 -5.48 0.02
CA VAL A 97 -11.42 -4.43 0.44
C VAL A 97 -11.77 -3.46 -0.69
N ALA A 98 -10.89 -3.31 -1.68
CA ALA A 98 -11.09 -2.45 -2.84
C ALA A 98 -10.27 -2.94 -4.03
N LYS A 99 -10.65 -2.48 -5.22
CA LYS A 99 -9.84 -2.61 -6.44
C LYS A 99 -9.37 -1.22 -6.83
N GLN A 100 -8.08 -1.11 -7.15
CA GLN A 100 -7.50 0.09 -7.69
C GLN A 100 -7.18 -0.15 -9.17
N GLU A 101 -7.68 0.73 -10.03
CA GLU A 101 -7.36 0.67 -11.45
C GLU A 101 -5.92 1.13 -11.68
N LEU A 102 -5.23 0.44 -12.58
CA LEU A 102 -3.95 0.88 -13.10
C LEU A 102 -4.21 1.73 -14.34
N VAL A 103 -3.58 2.88 -14.39
CA VAL A 103 -3.67 3.81 -15.52
C VAL A 103 -2.28 4.06 -16.09
N LEU A 104 -2.22 4.26 -17.41
CA LEU A 104 -1.01 4.77 -18.04
C LEU A 104 -0.96 6.29 -17.91
N ILE A 105 0.13 6.81 -17.39
CA ILE A 105 0.42 8.23 -17.38
C ILE A 105 1.55 8.56 -18.36
N VAL A 106 1.36 9.63 -19.12
CA VAL A 106 2.29 10.08 -20.18
C VAL A 106 2.53 11.59 -20.08
N PRO A 107 3.68 12.10 -20.55
CA PRO A 107 3.91 13.53 -20.60
C PRO A 107 2.90 14.22 -21.54
N LYS A 108 2.67 15.50 -21.31
CA LYS A 108 1.84 16.32 -22.20
C LYS A 108 2.45 16.35 -23.62
N GLY A 109 1.63 16.15 -24.64
CA GLY A 109 2.04 16.07 -26.04
C GLY A 109 2.60 14.72 -26.47
N HIS A 110 2.56 13.71 -25.61
CA HIS A 110 3.02 12.36 -25.94
C HIS A 110 2.10 11.68 -26.99
N PRO A 111 2.63 10.83 -27.92
CA PRO A 111 1.81 10.16 -28.95
C PRO A 111 0.67 9.28 -28.40
N LEU A 112 0.74 8.88 -27.16
CA LEU A 112 -0.30 8.09 -26.49
C LEU A 112 -1.30 8.96 -25.71
N GLU A 113 -1.14 10.28 -25.66
CA GLU A 113 -2.03 11.20 -24.96
C GLU A 113 -3.46 11.17 -25.55
N GLY A 114 -4.48 11.27 -24.70
CA GLY A 114 -5.88 11.36 -25.12
C GLY A 114 -6.52 10.06 -25.59
N ARG A 115 -5.81 8.95 -25.60
CA ARG A 115 -6.40 7.64 -25.90
C ARG A 115 -7.20 7.12 -24.73
N SER A 116 -8.43 6.65 -24.98
CA SER A 116 -9.31 6.09 -23.95
C SER A 116 -8.87 4.71 -23.46
N SER A 117 -8.16 3.96 -24.29
CA SER A 117 -7.54 2.69 -23.94
C SER A 117 -6.28 2.45 -24.77
N ILE A 118 -5.33 1.76 -24.20
CA ILE A 118 -4.03 1.48 -24.82
C ILE A 118 -3.66 0.03 -24.50
N ASP A 119 -3.23 -0.72 -25.51
CA ASP A 119 -2.62 -2.02 -25.28
C ASP A 119 -1.27 -1.81 -24.57
N LEU A 120 -1.06 -2.52 -23.47
CA LEU A 120 0.19 -2.42 -22.70
C LEU A 120 1.42 -2.72 -23.56
N LYS A 121 1.27 -3.55 -24.60
CA LYS A 121 2.34 -3.87 -25.55
C LYS A 121 2.80 -2.64 -26.34
N ASP A 122 1.89 -1.72 -26.66
CA ASP A 122 2.21 -0.50 -27.41
C ASP A 122 3.10 0.46 -26.59
N THR A 123 3.09 0.31 -25.28
CA THR A 123 3.92 1.12 -24.37
C THR A 123 5.38 0.71 -24.34
N LEU A 124 5.71 -0.52 -24.80
CA LEU A 124 7.06 -1.08 -24.79
C LEU A 124 8.06 -0.30 -25.67
N ALA A 125 7.57 0.50 -26.61
CA ALA A 125 8.40 1.35 -27.49
C ALA A 125 8.99 2.57 -26.76
N TYR A 126 8.57 2.84 -25.51
CA TYR A 126 8.92 4.05 -24.78
C TYR A 126 9.70 3.72 -23.50
N PRO A 127 10.54 4.65 -22.99
CA PRO A 127 11.20 4.49 -21.71
C PRO A 127 10.16 4.57 -20.57
N HIS A 128 10.27 3.64 -19.62
CA HIS A 128 9.37 3.54 -18.48
C HIS A 128 10.02 4.05 -17.18
N ILE A 129 9.21 4.73 -16.39
CA ILE A 129 9.48 5.01 -14.98
C ILE A 129 8.72 3.97 -14.18
N ALA A 130 9.44 3.15 -13.42
CA ALA A 130 8.86 2.05 -12.69
C ALA A 130 8.88 2.29 -11.18
N PHE A 131 8.00 1.62 -10.48
CA PHE A 131 8.14 1.51 -9.02
C PHE A 131 9.36 0.68 -8.64
N SER A 132 9.91 0.91 -7.46
CA SER A 132 11.03 0.13 -6.93
C SER A 132 10.65 -1.36 -6.82
N LYS A 133 11.65 -2.25 -6.87
CA LYS A 133 11.41 -3.70 -6.75
C LYS A 133 10.80 -4.14 -5.42
N ARG A 134 10.88 -3.30 -4.39
CA ARG A 134 10.28 -3.54 -3.07
C ARG A 134 8.78 -3.20 -3.03
N SER A 135 8.26 -2.48 -4.02
CA SER A 135 6.84 -2.13 -4.12
C SER A 135 6.02 -3.33 -4.54
N GLY A 136 4.91 -3.59 -3.83
CA GLY A 136 3.91 -4.58 -4.24
C GLY A 136 3.33 -4.30 -5.62
N LEU A 137 3.13 -3.01 -5.95
CA LEU A 137 2.62 -2.56 -7.24
C LEU A 137 3.57 -2.93 -8.39
N ARG A 138 4.90 -2.86 -8.16
CA ARG A 138 5.89 -3.27 -9.15
C ARG A 138 5.70 -4.72 -9.58
N HIS A 139 5.45 -5.63 -8.66
CA HIS A 139 5.22 -7.04 -8.98
C HIS A 139 3.96 -7.26 -9.80
N VAL A 140 2.90 -6.51 -9.53
CA VAL A 140 1.66 -6.57 -10.32
C VAL A 140 1.92 -6.10 -11.74
N ILE A 141 2.57 -4.95 -11.92
CA ILE A 141 2.88 -4.37 -13.24
C ILE A 141 3.81 -5.30 -14.03
N ASP A 142 4.86 -5.84 -13.42
CA ASP A 142 5.77 -6.78 -14.08
C ASP A 142 5.03 -8.05 -14.57
N LYS A 143 4.09 -8.58 -13.79
CA LYS A 143 3.23 -9.71 -14.20
C LYS A 143 2.37 -9.35 -15.42
N LEU A 144 1.85 -8.12 -15.50
CA LEU A 144 1.07 -7.65 -16.64
C LEU A 144 1.94 -7.55 -17.90
N PHE A 145 3.12 -6.95 -17.81
CA PHE A 145 4.06 -6.89 -18.94
C PHE A 145 4.48 -8.28 -19.42
N LYS A 146 4.77 -9.20 -18.51
CA LYS A 146 5.07 -10.60 -18.87
C LYS A 146 3.92 -11.26 -19.65
N LYS A 147 2.67 -10.99 -19.25
CA LYS A 147 1.48 -11.53 -19.94
C LYS A 147 1.30 -10.94 -21.35
N CYS A 148 1.65 -9.68 -21.57
CA CYS A 148 1.58 -9.08 -22.91
C CYS A 148 2.78 -9.45 -23.81
N GLY A 149 3.71 -10.26 -23.31
CA GLY A 149 4.82 -10.82 -24.09
C GLY A 149 6.03 -9.89 -24.24
N GLY A 150 6.22 -8.93 -23.33
CA GLY A 150 7.34 -8.02 -23.35
C GLY A 150 7.79 -7.56 -21.97
N TYR A 151 8.89 -6.82 -21.95
CA TYR A 151 9.41 -6.15 -20.75
C TYR A 151 9.71 -4.69 -21.10
N PRO A 152 9.25 -3.72 -20.31
CA PRO A 152 9.50 -2.33 -20.56
C PRO A 152 10.98 -2.00 -20.32
N GLN A 153 11.51 -1.07 -21.11
CA GLN A 153 12.81 -0.48 -20.84
C GLN A 153 12.68 0.46 -19.64
N ILE A 154 13.16 0.02 -18.47
CA ILE A 154 13.12 0.83 -17.26
C ILE A 154 14.24 1.88 -17.32
N ALA A 155 13.87 3.15 -17.45
CA ALA A 155 14.81 4.27 -17.43
C ALA A 155 15.09 4.74 -16.00
N TYR A 156 14.04 4.78 -15.15
CA TYR A 156 14.12 5.22 -13.76
C TYR A 156 13.24 4.37 -12.85
N SER A 157 13.60 4.33 -11.56
CA SER A 157 12.78 3.68 -10.52
C SER A 157 12.56 4.62 -9.35
N MET A 158 11.30 4.65 -8.85
CA MET A 158 10.87 5.49 -7.74
C MET A 158 10.09 4.64 -6.72
N GLU A 159 10.05 5.10 -5.49
CA GLU A 159 9.30 4.41 -4.43
C GLU A 159 7.86 4.90 -4.33
N GLU A 160 7.62 6.17 -4.63
CA GLU A 160 6.34 6.85 -4.45
C GLU A 160 5.71 7.25 -5.78
N ASP A 161 4.38 7.15 -5.84
CA ASP A 161 3.54 7.54 -6.97
C ASP A 161 3.72 9.02 -7.36
N GLN A 162 3.84 9.93 -6.39
CA GLN A 162 4.10 11.35 -6.67
C GLN A 162 5.44 11.56 -7.38
N GLY A 163 6.47 10.80 -6.99
CA GLY A 163 7.77 10.84 -7.66
C GLY A 163 7.71 10.30 -9.08
N VAL A 164 6.97 9.19 -9.29
CA VAL A 164 6.70 8.65 -10.63
C VAL A 164 5.98 9.69 -11.49
N ALA A 165 4.89 10.28 -10.99
CA ALA A 165 4.13 11.31 -11.71
C ALA A 165 4.98 12.55 -12.03
N GLY A 166 5.84 12.98 -11.10
CA GLY A 166 6.75 14.10 -11.30
C GLY A 166 7.74 13.87 -12.43
N LEU A 167 8.37 12.69 -12.50
CA LEU A 167 9.29 12.33 -13.59
C LEU A 167 8.56 12.22 -14.94
N VAL A 168 7.34 11.64 -14.96
CA VAL A 168 6.53 11.61 -16.19
C VAL A 168 6.19 13.03 -16.64
N GLY A 169 5.71 13.90 -15.74
CA GLY A 169 5.39 15.28 -16.06
C GLY A 169 6.58 16.09 -16.59
N ALA A 170 7.79 15.76 -16.15
CA ALA A 170 9.04 16.34 -16.63
C ALA A 170 9.56 15.72 -17.94
N GLY A 171 8.86 14.71 -18.51
CA GLY A 171 9.21 14.13 -19.81
C GLY A 171 10.30 13.04 -19.77
N PHE A 172 10.59 12.46 -18.62
CA PHE A 172 11.62 11.41 -18.47
C PHE A 172 11.16 10.04 -19.00
N GLY A 173 9.88 9.86 -19.26
CA GLY A 173 9.31 8.63 -19.76
C GLY A 173 7.81 8.54 -19.44
N ILE A 174 7.26 7.34 -19.55
CA ILE A 174 5.87 7.01 -19.25
C ILE A 174 5.81 6.05 -18.05
N ALA A 175 4.65 5.91 -17.41
CA ALA A 175 4.49 4.97 -16.30
C ALA A 175 3.09 4.35 -16.26
N VAL A 176 3.02 3.16 -15.67
CA VAL A 176 1.77 2.46 -15.33
C VAL A 176 1.66 2.39 -13.82
#